data_7b32cff2ef5d56317f5a961740a63760
#
_entry.id   7b32cff2ef5d56317f5a961740a63760
#
_cell.length_a   1.000
_cell.length_b   1.000
_cell.length_c   1.000
_cell.angle_alpha   90.00
_cell.angle_beta   90.00
_cell.angle_gamma   90.00
#
_symmetry.space_group_name_H-M   'P 1'
#
loop_
_entity.id
_entity.type
_entity.pdbx_description
1 polymer ?
#
loop_
_entity_poly.entity_id
_entity_poly.type
_entity_poly.pdbx_seq_one_letter_code
_entity_poly.pdbx_strand_id
1 'polypeptide(L)'
;MTALGESLRLLRSRGFHPVAARAPRRVFVGSLPCAKGPVPVKLTVEDWNFLEYPQISLVERPAFLPALMPHVDVLGHLCYFAPGAVTLDRYDPATAVAQCLDQATVMLDRIVANPEYRIDDIQSEFPAHWEYGQLSLPWTVFLGDIQPQATTAKYFIMR
;
A
#
# COMPACT_ATOMS: atom_id res chain seq x y z
N MET A 1 14.77 -11.12 -26.90
CA MET A 1 13.70 -11.29 -25.88
C MET A 1 13.25 -9.89 -25.50
N THR A 2 11.96 -9.60 -25.39
CA THR A 2 11.51 -8.23 -25.05
C THR A 2 11.54 -8.01 -23.55
N ALA A 3 11.86 -6.79 -23.10
CA ALA A 3 11.85 -6.42 -21.68
C ALA A 3 10.53 -6.77 -20.97
N LEU A 4 9.40 -6.60 -21.64
CA LEU A 4 8.09 -7.04 -21.15
C LEU A 4 8.03 -8.56 -20.94
N GLY A 5 8.60 -9.36 -21.85
CA GLY A 5 8.64 -10.82 -21.70
C GLY A 5 9.46 -11.26 -20.46
N GLU A 6 10.47 -10.50 -20.10
CA GLU A 6 11.27 -10.74 -18.89
C GLU A 6 10.49 -10.44 -17.61
N SER A 7 9.77 -9.31 -17.60
CA SER A 7 8.89 -8.95 -16.48
C SER A 7 7.79 -10.00 -16.25
N LEU A 8 7.17 -10.49 -17.32
CA LEU A 8 6.15 -11.53 -17.19
C LEU A 8 6.70 -12.86 -16.68
N ARG A 9 7.95 -13.21 -17.04
CA ARG A 9 8.62 -14.41 -16.49
C ARG A 9 8.97 -14.24 -15.02
N LEU A 10 9.51 -13.07 -14.65
CA LEU A 10 9.79 -12.74 -13.25
C LEU A 10 8.51 -12.85 -12.40
N LEU A 11 7.42 -12.23 -12.83
CA LEU A 11 6.16 -12.27 -12.12
C LEU A 11 5.66 -13.71 -11.94
N ARG A 12 5.71 -14.53 -13.00
CA ARG A 12 5.34 -15.97 -12.91
C ARG A 12 6.24 -16.73 -11.95
N SER A 13 7.56 -16.50 -11.97
CA SER A 13 8.49 -17.17 -11.05
C SER A 13 8.27 -16.79 -9.59
N ARG A 14 7.68 -15.60 -9.34
CA ARG A 14 7.26 -15.13 -8.01
C ARG A 14 5.82 -15.52 -7.66
N GLY A 15 5.16 -16.37 -8.46
CA GLY A 15 3.80 -16.84 -8.21
C GLY A 15 2.69 -15.85 -8.58
N PHE A 16 2.99 -14.82 -9.36
CA PHE A 16 2.00 -13.89 -9.87
C PHE A 16 1.39 -14.38 -11.18
N HIS A 17 0.07 -14.33 -11.26
CA HIS A 17 -0.70 -14.74 -12.42
C HIS A 17 -1.49 -13.58 -13.01
N PRO A 18 -1.51 -13.39 -14.34
CA PRO A 18 -2.27 -12.33 -14.96
C PRO A 18 -3.78 -12.57 -14.77
N VAL A 19 -4.51 -11.49 -14.53
CA VAL A 19 -5.97 -11.46 -14.60
C VAL A 19 -6.42 -10.56 -15.74
N ALA A 20 -7.68 -10.73 -16.17
CA ALA A 20 -8.22 -9.95 -17.28
C ALA A 20 -8.18 -8.45 -16.96
N ALA A 21 -7.54 -7.67 -17.84
CA ALA A 21 -7.49 -6.22 -17.75
C ALA A 21 -7.46 -5.62 -19.17
N ARG A 22 -7.93 -4.37 -19.29
CA ARG A 22 -7.92 -3.64 -20.56
C ARG A 22 -6.54 -2.97 -20.75
N ALA A 23 -5.91 -3.21 -21.90
CA ALA A 23 -4.64 -2.55 -22.25
C ALA A 23 -4.76 -1.00 -22.22
N PRO A 24 -3.70 -0.27 -21.87
CA PRO A 24 -2.34 -0.74 -21.57
C PRO A 24 -2.17 -1.37 -20.16
N ARG A 25 -3.11 -1.14 -19.26
CA ARG A 25 -3.13 -1.64 -17.90
C ARG A 25 -2.99 -3.16 -17.82
N ARG A 26 -2.14 -3.63 -16.94
CA ARG A 26 -1.96 -5.06 -16.62
C ARG A 26 -2.20 -5.30 -15.15
N VAL A 27 -2.93 -6.35 -14.84
CA VAL A 27 -3.25 -6.73 -13.46
C VAL A 27 -2.80 -8.18 -13.21
N PHE A 28 -2.17 -8.39 -12.07
CA PHE A 28 -1.69 -9.69 -11.63
C PHE A 28 -2.17 -9.94 -10.22
N VAL A 29 -2.43 -11.19 -9.87
CA VAL A 29 -2.67 -11.63 -8.50
C VAL A 29 -1.59 -12.61 -8.09
N GLY A 30 -1.17 -12.53 -6.83
CA GLY A 30 -0.12 -13.36 -6.26
C GLY A 30 -0.01 -13.09 -4.76
N SER A 31 1.14 -13.45 -4.18
CA SER A 31 1.38 -13.22 -2.75
C SER A 31 2.78 -12.65 -2.53
N LEU A 32 2.90 -11.73 -1.58
CA LEU A 32 4.20 -11.29 -1.06
C LEU A 32 4.69 -12.29 -0.01
N PRO A 33 5.96 -12.72 -0.06
CA PRO A 33 6.51 -13.75 0.85
C PRO A 33 6.97 -13.12 2.17
N CYS A 34 6.02 -12.64 2.99
CA CYS A 34 6.34 -12.02 4.28
C CYS A 34 6.75 -13.07 5.34
N ALA A 35 7.54 -12.65 6.34
CA ALA A 35 8.12 -13.53 7.37
C ALA A 35 7.07 -14.30 8.20
N LYS A 36 5.89 -13.70 8.42
CA LYS A 36 4.78 -14.34 9.16
C LYS A 36 3.90 -15.23 8.28
N GLY A 37 4.10 -15.21 6.97
CA GLY A 37 3.31 -15.96 5.99
C GLY A 37 3.00 -15.14 4.73
N PRO A 38 2.49 -15.78 3.68
CA PRO A 38 2.16 -15.10 2.44
C PRO A 38 1.03 -14.09 2.63
N VAL A 39 1.18 -12.92 2.01
CA VAL A 39 0.16 -11.88 1.97
C VAL A 39 -0.42 -11.79 0.55
N PRO A 40 -1.68 -12.19 0.33
CA PRO A 40 -2.31 -12.12 -0.98
C PRO A 40 -2.46 -10.68 -1.46
N VAL A 41 -1.93 -10.39 -2.64
CA VAL A 41 -1.96 -9.04 -3.22
C VAL A 41 -2.34 -9.05 -4.69
N LYS A 42 -2.83 -7.91 -5.12
CA LYS A 42 -3.06 -7.55 -6.51
C LYS A 42 -2.02 -6.50 -6.90
N LEU A 43 -1.24 -6.78 -7.93
CA LEU A 43 -0.34 -5.85 -8.58
C LEU A 43 -1.00 -5.29 -9.82
N THR A 44 -1.07 -3.96 -9.93
CA THR A 44 -1.55 -3.26 -11.11
C THR A 44 -0.42 -2.42 -11.69
N VAL A 45 -0.11 -2.64 -12.97
CA VAL A 45 0.83 -1.85 -13.74
C VAL A 45 0.03 -1.08 -14.78
N GLU A 46 -0.08 0.24 -14.62
CA GLU A 46 -0.85 1.09 -15.53
C GLU A 46 -0.13 1.22 -16.88
N ASP A 47 1.16 1.47 -16.83
CA ASP A 47 2.04 1.45 -17.98
C ASP A 47 3.46 0.98 -17.60
N TRP A 48 4.23 0.54 -18.62
CA TRP A 48 5.58 0.02 -18.44
C TRP A 48 6.67 1.09 -18.57
N ASN A 49 6.29 2.37 -18.64
CA ASN A 49 7.23 3.49 -18.55
C ASN A 49 7.40 3.95 -17.10
N PHE A 50 6.59 3.41 -16.17
CA PHE A 50 6.60 3.72 -14.74
C PHE A 50 6.54 5.22 -14.45
N LEU A 51 5.66 5.94 -15.14
CA LEU A 51 5.34 7.33 -14.81
C LEU A 51 4.76 7.41 -13.40
N GLU A 52 4.04 6.36 -13.01
CA GLU A 52 3.59 6.12 -11.65
C GLU A 52 4.09 4.75 -11.16
N TYR A 53 4.25 4.61 -9.86
CA TYR A 53 4.62 3.33 -9.28
C TYR A 53 3.53 2.28 -9.52
N PRO A 54 3.90 1.01 -9.82
CA PRO A 54 2.93 -0.08 -9.84
C PRO A 54 2.12 -0.11 -8.55
N GLN A 55 0.80 -0.14 -8.66
CA GLN A 55 -0.07 -0.19 -7.49
C GLN A 55 -0.12 -1.62 -6.93
N ILE A 56 0.19 -1.77 -5.65
CA ILE A 56 0.05 -3.04 -4.92
C ILE A 56 -1.08 -2.87 -3.91
N SER A 57 -2.05 -3.78 -3.92
CA SER A 57 -3.20 -3.73 -3.03
C SER A 57 -3.43 -5.08 -2.38
N LEU A 58 -3.82 -5.10 -1.11
CA LEU A 58 -4.24 -6.32 -0.43
C LEU A 58 -5.50 -6.90 -1.12
N VAL A 59 -5.50 -8.20 -1.39
CA VAL A 59 -6.70 -8.93 -1.86
C VAL A 59 -7.54 -9.36 -0.67
N GLU A 60 -6.86 -9.87 0.35
CA GLU A 60 -7.43 -10.19 1.65
C GLU A 60 -6.42 -9.84 2.73
N ARG A 61 -6.89 -9.79 3.97
CA ARG A 61 -6.06 -9.45 5.11
C ARG A 61 -5.81 -10.69 5.96
N PRO A 62 -4.62 -11.31 5.91
CA PRO A 62 -4.24 -12.38 6.80
C PRO A 62 -4.35 -11.98 8.28
N ALA A 63 -4.72 -12.93 9.15
CA ALA A 63 -4.97 -12.68 10.56
C ALA A 63 -3.74 -12.16 11.34
N PHE A 64 -2.53 -12.39 10.82
CA PHE A 64 -1.32 -11.88 11.44
C PHE A 64 -1.02 -10.40 11.14
N LEU A 65 -1.71 -9.80 10.16
CA LEU A 65 -1.61 -8.37 9.90
C LEU A 65 -2.42 -7.58 10.93
N PRO A 66 -1.85 -6.52 11.52
CA PRO A 66 -2.54 -5.72 12.52
C PRO A 66 -3.76 -5.00 11.93
N ALA A 67 -4.75 -4.72 12.80
CA ALA A 67 -6.00 -4.06 12.39
C ALA A 67 -5.78 -2.69 11.80
N LEU A 68 -4.86 -1.93 12.35
CA LEU A 68 -4.43 -0.62 11.87
C LEU A 68 -3.00 -0.73 11.38
N MET A 69 -2.76 -0.33 10.14
CA MET A 69 -1.44 -0.37 9.50
C MET A 69 -1.11 1.00 8.91
N PRO A 70 0.08 1.56 9.20
CA PRO A 70 0.58 2.69 8.43
C PRO A 70 0.84 2.25 6.99
N HIS A 71 0.90 3.19 6.07
CA HIS A 71 1.18 2.94 4.65
C HIS A 71 0.19 2.01 3.94
N VAL A 72 -1.00 1.80 4.51
CA VAL A 72 -2.08 1.03 3.89
C VAL A 72 -3.37 1.84 3.97
N ASP A 73 -3.88 2.26 2.83
CA ASP A 73 -5.10 3.05 2.77
C ASP A 73 -6.37 2.20 3.03
N VAL A 74 -7.51 2.88 3.08
CA VAL A 74 -8.82 2.23 3.34
C VAL A 74 -9.24 1.25 2.23
N LEU A 75 -8.65 1.33 1.05
CA LEU A 75 -8.86 0.44 -0.09
C LEU A 75 -7.85 -0.72 -0.12
N GLY A 76 -6.91 -0.74 0.83
CA GLY A 76 -5.85 -1.74 0.92
C GLY A 76 -4.66 -1.48 0.01
N HIS A 77 -4.52 -0.26 -0.55
CA HIS A 77 -3.34 0.09 -1.35
C HIS A 77 -2.13 0.30 -0.44
N LEU A 78 -0.99 -0.24 -0.87
CA LEU A 78 0.27 -0.15 -0.14
C LEU A 78 1.07 1.05 -0.62
N CYS A 79 1.41 1.98 0.28
CA CYS A 79 2.31 3.11 0.02
C CYS A 79 3.76 2.69 0.32
N TYR A 80 4.33 1.81 -0.49
CA TYR A 80 5.65 1.21 -0.26
C TYR A 80 6.83 2.11 -0.70
N PHE A 81 6.58 3.14 -1.50
CA PHE A 81 7.52 4.22 -1.81
C PHE A 81 6.84 5.57 -1.57
N ALA A 82 7.57 6.52 -1.00
CA ALA A 82 7.13 7.91 -1.01
C ALA A 82 7.13 8.44 -2.45
N PRO A 83 6.17 9.30 -2.83
CA PRO A 83 6.13 9.88 -4.16
C PRO A 83 7.46 10.54 -4.54
N GLY A 84 8.02 10.17 -5.70
CA GLY A 84 9.28 10.72 -6.20
C GLY A 84 10.57 10.25 -5.48
N ALA A 85 10.48 9.36 -4.49
CA ALA A 85 11.66 8.88 -3.75
C ALA A 85 12.57 7.97 -4.58
N VAL A 86 12.00 7.26 -5.55
CA VAL A 86 12.72 6.29 -6.39
C VAL A 86 12.35 6.52 -7.85
N THR A 87 13.33 6.46 -8.73
CA THR A 87 13.09 6.42 -10.18
C THR A 87 13.20 4.97 -10.64
N LEU A 88 12.12 4.41 -11.15
CA LEU A 88 12.11 3.07 -11.71
C LEU A 88 12.68 3.06 -13.12
N ASP A 89 13.51 2.07 -13.42
CA ASP A 89 14.12 1.95 -14.75
C ASP A 89 13.11 1.35 -15.75
N ARG A 90 12.60 2.19 -16.64
CA ARG A 90 11.70 1.76 -17.72
C ARG A 90 12.38 0.86 -18.75
N TYR A 91 13.71 0.87 -18.82
CA TYR A 91 14.48 0.01 -19.74
C TYR A 91 14.75 -1.37 -19.16
N ASP A 92 14.62 -1.51 -17.82
CA ASP A 92 14.63 -2.80 -17.11
C ASP A 92 13.37 -2.97 -16.25
N PRO A 93 12.21 -3.15 -16.87
CA PRO A 93 10.94 -3.27 -16.15
C PRO A 93 10.85 -4.51 -15.27
N ALA A 94 11.67 -5.54 -15.52
CA ALA A 94 11.71 -6.71 -14.66
C ALA A 94 12.30 -6.38 -13.30
N THR A 95 13.45 -5.73 -13.27
CA THR A 95 14.09 -5.25 -12.03
C THR A 95 13.23 -4.19 -11.35
N ALA A 96 12.62 -3.27 -12.09
CA ALA A 96 11.73 -2.25 -11.54
C ALA A 96 10.55 -2.86 -10.76
N VAL A 97 9.86 -3.85 -11.36
CA VAL A 97 8.75 -4.56 -10.70
C VAL A 97 9.25 -5.39 -9.51
N ALA A 98 10.40 -6.06 -9.63
CA ALA A 98 10.99 -6.79 -8.52
C ALA A 98 11.23 -5.87 -7.32
N GLN A 99 11.83 -4.70 -7.55
CA GLN A 99 12.09 -3.69 -6.52
C GLN A 99 10.81 -3.24 -5.81
N CYS A 100 9.72 -3.02 -6.54
CA CYS A 100 8.42 -2.68 -5.95
C CYS A 100 7.88 -3.79 -5.03
N LEU A 101 7.93 -5.04 -5.49
CA LEU A 101 7.45 -6.19 -4.71
C LEU A 101 8.30 -6.42 -3.46
N ASP A 102 9.63 -6.32 -3.60
CA ASP A 102 10.56 -6.50 -2.49
C ASP A 102 10.39 -5.40 -1.44
N GLN A 103 10.24 -4.15 -1.85
CA GLN A 103 10.00 -3.04 -0.94
C GLN A 103 8.65 -3.17 -0.21
N ALA A 104 7.59 -3.57 -0.91
CA ALA A 104 6.30 -3.84 -0.28
C ALA A 104 6.39 -4.96 0.77
N THR A 105 7.15 -6.02 0.48
CA THR A 105 7.41 -7.10 1.45
C THR A 105 8.14 -6.58 2.68
N VAL A 106 9.24 -5.84 2.50
CA VAL A 106 10.03 -5.24 3.59
C VAL A 106 9.17 -4.33 4.47
N MET A 107 8.33 -3.49 3.84
CA MET A 107 7.41 -2.61 4.55
C MET A 107 6.42 -3.40 5.41
N LEU A 108 5.75 -4.42 4.86
CA LEU A 108 4.80 -5.24 5.60
C LEU A 108 5.48 -6.01 6.74
N ASP A 109 6.65 -6.58 6.50
CA ASP A 109 7.42 -7.27 7.54
C ASP A 109 7.79 -6.32 8.69
N ARG A 110 8.20 -5.08 8.37
CA ARG A 110 8.52 -4.07 9.38
C ARG A 110 7.29 -3.68 10.22
N ILE A 111 6.13 -3.50 9.58
CA ILE A 111 4.85 -3.20 10.25
C ILE A 111 4.48 -4.33 11.23
N VAL A 112 4.68 -5.58 10.83
CA VAL A 112 4.34 -6.76 11.65
C VAL A 112 5.33 -6.98 12.78
N ALA A 113 6.64 -6.83 12.50
CA ALA A 113 7.69 -7.14 13.44
C ALA A 113 7.91 -6.06 14.51
N ASN A 114 7.60 -4.80 14.21
CA ASN A 114 7.92 -3.67 15.08
C ASN A 114 6.66 -2.85 15.47
N PRO A 115 6.04 -3.15 16.63
CA PRO A 115 4.88 -2.41 17.10
C PRO A 115 5.15 -0.92 17.39
N GLU A 116 6.34 -0.55 17.87
CA GLU A 116 6.70 0.85 18.15
C GLU A 116 6.77 1.64 16.86
N TYR A 117 7.53 1.15 15.87
CA TYR A 117 7.56 1.73 14.53
C TYR A 117 6.15 1.96 13.97
N ARG A 118 5.28 0.96 14.09
CA ARG A 118 3.90 1.05 13.61
C ARG A 118 3.11 2.18 14.29
N ILE A 119 3.27 2.34 15.61
CA ILE A 119 2.58 3.39 16.37
C ILE A 119 3.09 4.77 15.94
N ASP A 120 4.40 4.93 15.84
CA ASP A 120 5.03 6.20 15.47
C ASP A 120 4.62 6.63 14.05
N ASP A 121 4.63 5.68 13.09
CA ASP A 121 4.22 5.95 11.73
C ASP A 121 2.72 6.30 11.63
N ILE A 122 1.84 5.57 12.34
CA ILE A 122 0.41 5.90 12.39
C ILE A 122 0.21 7.31 12.93
N GLN A 123 0.94 7.70 13.99
CA GLN A 123 0.83 9.04 14.55
C GLN A 123 1.32 10.11 13.58
N SER A 124 2.40 9.85 12.85
CA SER A 124 2.94 10.78 11.86
C SER A 124 2.05 10.93 10.62
N GLU A 125 1.37 9.87 10.22
CA GLU A 125 0.44 9.86 9.10
C GLU A 125 -0.98 10.30 9.46
N PHE A 126 -1.30 10.40 10.75
CA PHE A 126 -2.64 10.74 11.24
C PHE A 126 -3.23 11.98 10.58
N PRO A 127 -2.51 13.11 10.39
CA PRO A 127 -3.06 14.27 9.73
C PRO A 127 -3.55 14.00 8.31
N ALA A 128 -2.77 13.24 7.52
CA ALA A 128 -3.14 12.87 6.16
C ALA A 128 -4.38 11.95 6.14
N HIS A 129 -4.42 10.93 7.00
CA HIS A 129 -5.59 10.07 7.12
C HIS A 129 -6.82 10.82 7.63
N TRP A 130 -6.64 11.78 8.53
CA TRP A 130 -7.70 12.65 9.03
C TRP A 130 -8.29 13.51 7.91
N GLU A 131 -7.45 14.13 7.10
CA GLU A 131 -7.90 14.94 5.97
C GLU A 131 -8.65 14.09 4.93
N TYR A 132 -8.17 12.90 4.59
CA TYR A 132 -8.86 11.97 3.70
C TYR A 132 -10.20 11.49 4.25
N GLY A 133 -10.30 11.22 5.54
CA GLY A 133 -11.55 10.86 6.21
C GLY A 133 -12.56 12.00 6.25
N GLN A 134 -12.10 13.23 6.22
CA GLN A 134 -12.91 14.45 6.24
C GLN A 134 -13.53 14.83 4.88
N LEU A 135 -13.12 14.21 3.78
CA LEU A 135 -13.72 14.46 2.46
C LEU A 135 -15.22 14.18 2.40
N SER A 136 -15.75 13.42 3.35
CA SER A 136 -17.19 13.15 3.50
C SER A 136 -17.91 14.09 4.50
N LEU A 137 -17.17 14.87 5.29
CA LEU A 137 -17.72 15.79 6.28
C LEU A 137 -17.18 17.19 6.01
N PRO A 138 -18.00 18.13 5.54
CA PRO A 138 -17.51 19.46 5.09
C PRO A 138 -16.87 20.29 6.21
N TRP A 139 -17.16 20.01 7.46
CA TRP A 139 -16.60 20.70 8.62
C TRP A 139 -16.58 19.80 9.85
N THR A 140 -15.42 19.68 10.49
CA THR A 140 -15.31 19.10 11.82
C THR A 140 -14.69 20.12 12.74
N VAL A 141 -15.42 20.51 13.78
CA VAL A 141 -14.96 21.46 14.79
C VAL A 141 -14.84 20.70 16.11
N PHE A 142 -13.68 20.78 16.72
CA PHE A 142 -13.48 20.28 18.08
C PHE A 142 -13.95 21.37 19.06
N LEU A 143 -15.03 21.08 19.78
CA LEU A 143 -15.67 22.03 20.72
C LEU A 143 -15.27 21.80 22.19
N GLY A 144 -14.16 21.18 22.46
CA GLY A 144 -13.70 20.90 23.82
C GLY A 144 -12.22 21.19 24.03
N ASP A 145 -11.81 21.22 25.28
CA ASP A 145 -10.41 21.33 25.63
C ASP A 145 -9.67 20.04 25.25
N ILE A 146 -8.51 20.19 24.58
CA ILE A 146 -7.64 19.06 24.26
C ILE A 146 -7.05 18.56 25.58
N GLN A 147 -7.43 17.33 25.95
CA GLN A 147 -6.89 16.68 27.14
C GLN A 147 -5.55 16.03 26.80
N PRO A 148 -4.57 16.06 27.73
CA PRO A 148 -3.26 15.44 27.51
C PRO A 148 -3.30 13.90 27.54
N GLN A 149 -4.43 13.32 27.85
CA GLN A 149 -4.64 11.87 27.89
C GLN A 149 -5.67 11.47 26.83
N ALA A 150 -5.53 10.25 26.28
CA ALA A 150 -6.51 9.69 25.37
C ALA A 150 -7.90 9.63 26.03
N THR A 151 -8.88 10.23 25.39
CA THR A 151 -10.26 10.27 25.85
C THR A 151 -11.22 9.90 24.73
N THR A 152 -12.41 9.46 25.10
CA THR A 152 -13.48 9.20 24.14
C THR A 152 -14.20 10.50 23.79
N ALA A 153 -14.18 10.90 22.53
CA ALA A 153 -14.96 12.02 22.04
C ALA A 153 -16.30 11.53 21.47
N LYS A 154 -17.38 12.26 21.78
CA LYS A 154 -18.67 12.11 21.09
C LYS A 154 -18.74 13.15 19.97
N TYR A 155 -19.12 12.72 18.77
CA TYR A 155 -19.32 13.61 17.65
C TYR A 155 -20.80 13.58 17.21
N PHE A 156 -21.25 14.72 16.68
CA PHE A 156 -22.59 14.87 16.13
C PHE A 156 -22.47 15.29 14.67
N ILE A 157 -23.22 14.64 13.82
CA ILE A 157 -23.36 15.03 12.41
C ILE A 157 -24.57 15.96 12.32
N MET A 158 -24.34 17.25 12.02
CA MET A 158 -25.42 18.14 11.63
C MET A 158 -25.71 17.94 10.14
N ARG A 159 -26.94 17.58 9.83
CA ARG A 159 -27.45 17.45 8.46
C ARG A 159 -28.04 18.76 7.98
#